data_9f6fb39c9317976b5ff3497f53855335
#
_entry.id   9f6fb39c9317976b5ff3497f53855335
#
_cell.length_a   1.000
_cell.length_b   1.000
_cell.length_c   1.000
_cell.angle_alpha   90.00
_cell.angle_beta   90.00
_cell.angle_gamma   90.00
#
_symmetry.space_group_name_H-M   'P 1'
#
loop_
_entity.id
_entity.type
_entity.pdbx_description
1 polymer ?
#
loop_
_entity_poly.entity_id
_entity_poly.type
_entity_poly.pdbx_seq_one_letter_code
_entity_poly.pdbx_strand_id
1 'polypeptide(L)'
;MKNDDLYQKGMEIRRTLHGEESFKKSNTVTYGDPLMTNFIKVATTSVFGALWARPGLDLKTRALVVMISDACTGQEAELHIHMIFALKQGWTQEEISEVLLQLMGYIGAPKIREAMLIAVKVFAEYEASLKSAKKASKKSAKKPTKKSTK
;
A
#
# COMPACT_ATOMS: atom_id res chain seq x y z
N MET A 1 4.24 -22.93 -13.29
CA MET A 1 4.54 -22.49 -11.91
C MET A 1 3.50 -23.10 -11.00
N LYS A 2 3.89 -23.77 -9.90
CA LYS A 2 2.93 -24.39 -8.97
C LYS A 2 2.17 -23.31 -8.21
N ASN A 3 0.92 -23.57 -7.79
CA ASN A 3 0.10 -22.61 -7.04
C ASN A 3 0.80 -22.09 -5.76
N ASP A 4 1.58 -22.95 -5.11
CA ASP A 4 2.35 -22.58 -3.91
C ASP A 4 3.44 -21.53 -4.21
N ASP A 5 4.12 -21.63 -5.37
CA ASP A 5 5.13 -20.65 -5.77
C ASP A 5 4.51 -19.26 -6.02
N LEU A 6 3.31 -19.24 -6.63
CA LEU A 6 2.57 -17.99 -6.87
C LEU A 6 2.11 -17.37 -5.55
N TYR A 7 1.61 -18.19 -4.63
CA TYR A 7 1.19 -17.73 -3.32
C TYR A 7 2.36 -17.09 -2.55
N GLN A 8 3.52 -17.75 -2.51
CA GLN A 8 4.70 -17.20 -1.81
C GLN A 8 5.17 -15.88 -2.42
N LYS A 9 5.27 -15.80 -3.75
CA LYS A 9 5.58 -14.53 -4.44
C LYS A 9 4.55 -13.44 -4.14
N GLY A 10 3.27 -13.78 -4.12
CA GLY A 10 2.21 -12.86 -3.78
C GLY A 10 2.30 -12.34 -2.34
N MET A 11 2.68 -13.21 -1.40
CA MET A 11 2.91 -12.83 0.00
C MET A 11 4.09 -11.86 0.14
N GLU A 12 5.18 -12.06 -0.59
CA GLU A 12 6.34 -11.16 -0.59
C GLU A 12 5.95 -9.77 -1.14
N ILE A 13 5.23 -9.72 -2.25
CA ILE A 13 4.75 -8.46 -2.83
C ILE A 13 3.81 -7.73 -1.89
N ARG A 14 2.82 -8.41 -1.32
CA ARG A 14 1.93 -7.81 -0.33
C ARG A 14 2.70 -7.26 0.87
N ARG A 15 3.68 -8.00 1.38
CA ARG A 15 4.53 -7.54 2.48
C ARG A 15 5.32 -6.28 2.11
N THR A 16 5.86 -6.22 0.90
CA THR A 16 6.59 -5.05 0.39
C THR A 16 5.68 -3.83 0.28
N LEU A 17 4.47 -3.97 -0.27
CA LEU A 17 3.52 -2.87 -0.45
C LEU A 17 2.96 -2.35 0.89
N HIS A 18 2.55 -3.24 1.77
CA HIS A 18 1.99 -2.87 3.07
C HIS A 18 3.05 -2.39 4.07
N GLY A 19 4.28 -2.94 4.01
CA GLY A 19 5.24 -2.92 5.10
C GLY A 19 4.84 -3.90 6.22
N GLU A 20 5.79 -4.36 7.01
CA GLU A 20 5.65 -5.50 7.92
C GLU A 20 4.51 -5.35 8.94
N GLU A 21 4.40 -4.19 9.59
CA GLU A 21 3.39 -3.93 10.62
C GLU A 21 1.97 -3.91 10.03
N SER A 22 1.76 -3.13 8.95
CA SER A 22 0.46 -3.03 8.28
C SER A 22 0.07 -4.36 7.63
N PHE A 23 1.03 -5.14 7.12
CA PHE A 23 0.79 -6.47 6.58
C PHE A 23 0.26 -7.44 7.64
N LYS A 24 0.88 -7.48 8.83
CA LYS A 24 0.40 -8.30 9.96
C LYS A 24 -1.00 -7.89 10.39
N LYS A 25 -1.22 -6.58 10.58
CA LYS A 25 -2.53 -6.05 10.95
C LYS A 25 -3.61 -6.38 9.92
N SER A 26 -3.33 -6.22 8.64
CA SER A 26 -4.24 -6.55 7.55
C SER A 26 -4.66 -8.03 7.62
N ASN A 27 -3.71 -8.95 7.76
CA ASN A 27 -4.01 -10.38 7.79
C ASN A 27 -4.80 -10.82 9.04
N THR A 28 -4.66 -10.13 10.19
CA THR A 28 -5.34 -10.50 11.43
C THR A 28 -6.67 -9.79 11.63
N VAL A 29 -6.76 -8.51 11.25
CA VAL A 29 -7.94 -7.67 11.49
C VAL A 29 -8.88 -7.69 10.28
N THR A 30 -8.36 -7.38 9.08
CA THR A 30 -9.19 -7.27 7.88
C THR A 30 -9.54 -8.65 7.30
N TYR A 31 -8.56 -9.56 7.28
CA TYR A 31 -8.68 -10.88 6.65
C TYR A 31 -8.70 -12.03 7.67
N GLY A 32 -9.00 -11.76 8.94
CA GLY A 32 -9.07 -12.78 10.00
C GLY A 32 -10.34 -13.64 9.97
N ASP A 33 -11.43 -13.14 9.39
CA ASP A 33 -12.66 -13.91 9.19
C ASP A 33 -12.45 -15.03 8.15
N PRO A 34 -13.06 -16.22 8.31
CA PRO A 34 -12.90 -17.33 7.36
C PRO A 34 -13.24 -17.00 5.91
N LEU A 35 -14.28 -16.20 5.66
CA LEU A 35 -14.66 -15.74 4.33
C LEU A 35 -13.56 -14.86 3.72
N MET A 36 -13.08 -13.89 4.50
CA MET A 36 -12.03 -12.97 4.08
C MET A 36 -10.67 -13.65 3.95
N THR A 37 -10.40 -14.66 4.76
CA THR A 37 -9.18 -15.50 4.63
C THR A 37 -9.17 -16.24 3.29
N ASN A 38 -10.29 -16.80 2.85
CA ASN A 38 -10.41 -17.43 1.53
C ASN A 38 -10.23 -16.40 0.40
N PHE A 39 -10.88 -15.26 0.51
CA PHE A 39 -10.73 -14.16 -0.45
C PHE A 39 -9.27 -13.74 -0.61
N ILE A 40 -8.58 -13.44 0.50
CA ILE A 40 -7.20 -12.94 0.43
C ILE A 40 -6.21 -14.01 -0.04
N LYS A 41 -6.47 -15.29 0.23
CA LYS A 41 -5.67 -16.39 -0.29
C LYS A 41 -5.74 -16.45 -1.81
N VAL A 42 -6.95 -16.38 -2.38
CA VAL A 42 -7.16 -16.35 -3.83
C VAL A 42 -6.52 -15.08 -4.44
N ALA A 43 -6.78 -13.91 -3.89
CA ALA A 43 -6.21 -12.64 -4.35
C ALA A 43 -4.67 -12.65 -4.27
N THR A 44 -4.09 -13.21 -3.20
CA THR A 44 -2.63 -13.32 -3.06
C THR A 44 -2.02 -14.17 -4.17
N THR A 45 -2.65 -15.27 -4.52
CA THR A 45 -2.15 -16.18 -5.56
C THR A 45 -2.35 -15.60 -6.97
N SER A 46 -3.59 -15.17 -7.28
CA SER A 46 -3.98 -14.79 -8.65
C SER A 46 -3.58 -13.34 -8.99
N VAL A 47 -3.79 -12.38 -8.09
CA VAL A 47 -3.49 -10.99 -8.35
C VAL A 47 -2.02 -10.70 -8.03
N PHE A 48 -1.61 -10.86 -6.78
CA PHE A 48 -0.25 -10.50 -6.39
C PHE A 48 0.79 -11.47 -6.94
N GLY A 49 0.55 -12.79 -6.89
CA GLY A 49 1.49 -13.78 -7.38
C GLY A 49 1.54 -13.89 -8.90
N ALA A 50 0.39 -13.92 -9.59
CA ALA A 50 0.35 -14.11 -11.02
C ALA A 50 0.47 -12.81 -11.85
N LEU A 51 -0.03 -11.67 -11.34
CA LEU A 51 0.00 -10.41 -12.10
C LEU A 51 1.08 -9.45 -11.59
N TRP A 52 1.10 -9.14 -10.28
CA TRP A 52 2.06 -8.19 -9.74
C TRP A 52 3.51 -8.69 -9.77
N ALA A 53 3.74 -10.01 -9.72
CA ALA A 53 5.07 -10.62 -9.82
C ALA A 53 5.63 -10.70 -11.25
N ARG A 54 4.89 -10.25 -12.27
CA ARG A 54 5.37 -10.26 -13.67
C ARG A 54 6.50 -9.24 -13.86
N PRO A 55 7.53 -9.55 -14.68
CA PRO A 55 8.71 -8.70 -14.83
C PRO A 55 8.48 -7.44 -15.67
N GLY A 56 7.34 -7.30 -16.36
CA GLY A 56 7.11 -6.23 -17.35
C GLY A 56 6.94 -4.81 -16.78
N LEU A 57 6.60 -4.68 -15.49
CA LEU A 57 6.49 -3.40 -14.79
C LEU A 57 7.04 -3.53 -13.38
N ASP A 58 7.66 -2.48 -12.86
CA ASP A 58 8.07 -2.40 -11.47
C ASP A 58 6.89 -2.15 -10.51
N LEU A 59 7.12 -2.31 -9.20
CA LEU A 59 6.08 -2.14 -8.19
C LEU A 59 5.61 -0.69 -8.08
N LYS A 60 6.47 0.28 -8.34
CA LYS A 60 6.13 1.71 -8.32
C LYS A 60 5.08 2.00 -9.39
N THR A 61 5.32 1.56 -10.62
CA THR A 61 4.38 1.73 -11.74
C THR A 61 3.07 0.97 -11.50
N ARG A 62 3.13 -0.27 -10.97
CA ARG A 62 1.92 -1.05 -10.67
C ARG A 62 1.04 -0.39 -9.60
N ALA A 63 1.65 0.18 -8.56
CA ALA A 63 0.93 0.91 -7.52
C ALA A 63 0.19 2.13 -8.10
N LEU A 64 0.81 2.86 -9.02
CA LEU A 64 0.16 3.97 -9.71
C LEU A 64 -1.00 3.50 -10.58
N VAL A 65 -0.82 2.44 -11.35
CA VAL A 65 -1.88 1.89 -12.24
C VAL A 65 -3.12 1.50 -11.46
N VAL A 66 -2.97 0.81 -10.34
CA VAL A 66 -4.14 0.41 -9.54
C VAL A 66 -4.79 1.61 -8.84
N MET A 67 -4.01 2.57 -8.34
CA MET A 67 -4.52 3.82 -7.78
C MET A 67 -5.36 4.60 -8.81
N ILE A 68 -4.88 4.71 -10.05
CA ILE A 68 -5.63 5.35 -11.15
C ILE A 68 -6.93 4.58 -11.42
N SER A 69 -6.89 3.25 -11.46
CA SER A 69 -8.08 2.42 -11.64
C SER A 69 -9.15 2.70 -10.59
N ASP A 70 -8.75 2.79 -9.31
CA ASP A 70 -9.68 3.06 -8.20
C ASP A 70 -10.29 4.45 -8.30
N ALA A 71 -9.48 5.47 -8.63
CA ALA A 71 -9.97 6.83 -8.86
C ALA A 71 -11.00 6.87 -10.02
N CYS A 72 -10.74 6.14 -11.10
CA CYS A 72 -11.64 6.06 -12.25
C CYS A 72 -12.93 5.31 -11.95
N THR A 73 -12.88 4.26 -11.13
CA THR A 73 -14.03 3.41 -10.81
C THR A 73 -14.78 3.83 -9.56
N GLY A 74 -14.26 4.78 -8.78
CA GLY A 74 -14.88 5.28 -7.56
C GLY A 74 -14.76 4.30 -6.37
N GLN A 75 -13.68 3.53 -6.32
CA GLN A 75 -13.40 2.57 -5.24
C GLN A 75 -12.67 3.29 -4.09
N GLU A 76 -13.39 4.08 -3.30
CA GLU A 76 -12.81 5.00 -2.31
C GLU A 76 -11.91 4.29 -1.26
N ALA A 77 -12.37 3.16 -0.74
CA ALA A 77 -11.62 2.40 0.26
C ALA A 77 -10.32 1.83 -0.30
N GLU A 78 -10.35 1.31 -1.54
CA GLU A 78 -9.20 0.78 -2.23
C GLU A 78 -8.24 1.90 -2.67
N LEU A 79 -8.79 3.03 -3.13
CA LEU A 79 -8.01 4.22 -3.48
C LEU A 79 -7.15 4.70 -2.30
N HIS A 80 -7.71 4.71 -1.08
CA HIS A 80 -6.96 5.04 0.14
C HIS A 80 -5.76 4.09 0.33
N ILE A 81 -5.98 2.79 0.20
CA ILE A 81 -4.94 1.77 0.38
C ILE A 81 -3.87 1.87 -0.72
N HIS A 82 -4.29 1.98 -1.97
CA HIS A 82 -3.37 1.97 -3.10
C HIS A 82 -2.61 3.29 -3.25
N MET A 83 -3.15 4.40 -2.75
CA MET A 83 -2.41 5.66 -2.63
C MET A 83 -1.28 5.55 -1.60
N ILE A 84 -1.51 4.86 -0.47
CA ILE A 84 -0.45 4.53 0.49
C ILE A 84 0.62 3.64 -0.15
N PHE A 85 0.24 2.67 -0.98
CA PHE A 85 1.20 1.86 -1.73
C PHE A 85 2.04 2.73 -2.67
N ALA A 86 1.42 3.62 -3.43
CA ALA A 86 2.11 4.55 -4.31
C ALA A 86 3.15 5.40 -3.57
N LEU A 87 2.77 6.01 -2.43
CA LEU A 87 3.68 6.77 -1.57
C LEU A 87 4.84 5.92 -1.05
N LYS A 88 4.59 4.69 -0.59
CA LYS A 88 5.63 3.76 -0.12
C LYS A 88 6.57 3.29 -1.23
N GLN A 89 6.10 3.25 -2.47
CA GLN A 89 6.92 2.94 -3.64
C GLN A 89 7.65 4.16 -4.22
N GLY A 90 7.54 5.32 -3.53
CA GLY A 90 8.33 6.51 -3.86
C GLY A 90 7.66 7.49 -4.82
N TRP A 91 6.33 7.41 -4.99
CA TRP A 91 5.58 8.53 -5.56
C TRP A 91 5.46 9.64 -4.53
N THR A 92 5.66 10.89 -4.95
CA THR A 92 5.47 12.05 -4.08
C THR A 92 4.00 12.49 -4.04
N GLN A 93 3.63 13.24 -3.02
CA GLN A 93 2.30 13.84 -2.91
C GLN A 93 2.00 14.76 -4.10
N GLU A 94 3.01 15.50 -4.57
CA GLU A 94 2.91 16.38 -5.74
C GLU A 94 2.65 15.58 -7.03
N GLU A 95 3.43 14.52 -7.27
CA GLU A 95 3.24 13.64 -8.44
C GLU A 95 1.84 13.00 -8.43
N ILE A 96 1.38 12.50 -7.28
CA ILE A 96 0.03 11.92 -7.14
C ILE A 96 -1.04 12.98 -7.41
N SER A 97 -0.86 14.19 -6.90
CA SER A 97 -1.80 15.30 -7.14
C SER A 97 -1.88 15.66 -8.63
N GLU A 98 -0.76 15.72 -9.34
CA GLU A 98 -0.72 15.96 -10.78
C GLU A 98 -1.39 14.84 -11.58
N VAL A 99 -1.19 13.58 -11.17
CA VAL A 99 -1.89 12.44 -11.79
C VAL A 99 -3.41 12.57 -11.65
N LEU A 100 -3.90 12.92 -10.47
CA LEU A 100 -5.34 13.14 -10.24
C LEU A 100 -5.87 14.33 -11.03
N LEU A 101 -5.13 15.43 -11.09
CA LEU A 101 -5.48 16.61 -11.91
C LEU A 101 -5.53 16.26 -13.39
N GLN A 102 -4.55 15.50 -13.89
CA GLN A 102 -4.56 15.04 -15.28
C GLN A 102 -5.81 14.21 -15.59
N LEU A 103 -6.23 13.31 -14.68
CA LEU A 103 -7.44 12.50 -14.85
C LEU A 103 -8.72 13.32 -14.91
N MET A 104 -8.75 14.53 -14.33
CA MET A 104 -9.94 15.40 -14.35
C MET A 104 -10.41 15.70 -15.77
N GLY A 105 -9.49 15.83 -16.73
CA GLY A 105 -9.81 16.04 -18.14
C GLY A 105 -10.48 14.84 -18.84
N TYR A 106 -10.45 13.66 -18.25
CA TYR A 106 -10.92 12.41 -18.84
C TYR A 106 -12.12 11.80 -18.12
N ILE A 107 -12.22 11.95 -16.80
CA ILE A 107 -13.29 11.35 -15.99
C ILE A 107 -14.15 12.37 -15.23
N GLY A 108 -13.84 13.65 -15.38
CA GLY A 108 -14.63 14.77 -14.89
C GLY A 108 -14.30 15.22 -13.46
N ALA A 109 -14.53 16.50 -13.20
CA ALA A 109 -14.21 17.15 -11.94
C ALA A 109 -14.90 16.57 -10.71
N PRO A 110 -16.18 16.13 -10.73
CA PRO A 110 -16.81 15.58 -9.52
C PRO A 110 -16.09 14.35 -8.97
N LYS A 111 -15.70 13.40 -9.83
CA LYS A 111 -15.02 12.19 -9.44
C LYS A 111 -13.62 12.47 -8.90
N ILE A 112 -12.89 13.38 -9.53
CA ILE A 112 -11.55 13.76 -9.08
C ILE A 112 -11.61 14.56 -7.77
N ARG A 113 -12.65 15.36 -7.55
CA ARG A 113 -12.85 16.03 -6.27
C ARG A 113 -12.91 15.03 -5.11
N GLU A 114 -13.66 13.93 -5.24
CA GLU A 114 -13.72 12.88 -4.21
C GLU A 114 -12.35 12.20 -4.02
N ALA A 115 -11.65 11.86 -5.10
CA ALA A 115 -10.30 11.32 -5.04
C ALA A 115 -9.31 12.27 -4.34
N MET A 116 -9.40 13.58 -4.59
CA MET A 116 -8.57 14.59 -3.92
C MET A 116 -8.89 14.72 -2.43
N LEU A 117 -10.15 14.59 -2.01
CA LEU A 117 -10.53 14.58 -0.60
C LEU A 117 -9.96 13.36 0.14
N ILE A 118 -9.87 12.22 -0.55
CA ILE A 118 -9.18 11.03 -0.03
C ILE A 118 -7.68 11.29 0.07
N ALA A 119 -7.07 11.89 -0.96
CA ALA A 119 -5.64 12.22 -0.98
C ALA A 119 -5.23 13.10 0.22
N VAL A 120 -6.02 14.12 0.56
CA VAL A 120 -5.76 14.99 1.72
C VAL A 120 -5.64 14.16 3.02
N LYS A 121 -6.55 13.19 3.23
CA LYS A 121 -6.53 12.32 4.41
C LYS A 121 -5.31 11.40 4.40
N VAL A 122 -5.07 10.73 3.26
CA VAL A 122 -3.95 9.80 3.09
C VAL A 122 -2.61 10.47 3.30
N PHE A 123 -2.40 11.67 2.76
CA PHE A 123 -1.15 12.41 2.90
C PHE A 123 -0.89 12.77 4.36
N ALA A 124 -1.90 13.26 5.08
CA ALA A 124 -1.78 13.56 6.51
C ALA A 124 -1.45 12.31 7.36
N GLU A 125 -2.13 11.18 7.09
CA GLU A 125 -1.88 9.90 7.76
C GLU A 125 -0.47 9.37 7.48
N TYR A 126 -0.03 9.43 6.23
CA TYR A 126 1.29 8.98 5.81
C TYR A 126 2.40 9.80 6.48
N GLU A 127 2.30 11.12 6.49
CA GLU A 127 3.24 11.98 7.21
C GLU A 127 3.30 11.71 8.71
N ALA A 128 2.14 11.50 9.35
CA ALA A 128 2.07 11.15 10.77
C ALA A 128 2.79 9.81 11.04
N SER A 129 2.62 8.82 10.15
CA SER A 129 3.30 7.53 10.24
C SER A 129 4.83 7.65 10.14
N LEU A 130 5.32 8.49 9.22
CA LEU A 130 6.76 8.75 9.06
C LEU A 130 7.36 9.45 10.29
N LYS A 131 6.65 10.41 10.88
CA LYS A 131 7.08 11.10 12.12
C LYS A 131 7.16 10.12 13.30
N SER A 132 6.19 9.22 13.42
CA SER A 132 6.15 8.19 14.45
C SER A 132 7.30 7.19 14.31
N ALA A 133 7.57 6.70 13.11
CA ALA A 133 8.68 5.80 12.81
C ALA A 133 10.05 6.44 13.15
N LYS A 134 10.25 7.73 12.81
CA LYS A 134 11.47 8.47 13.15
C LYS A 134 11.64 8.64 14.66
N LYS A 135 10.55 8.83 15.43
CA LYS A 135 10.63 8.91 16.91
C LYS A 135 10.98 7.55 17.53
N ALA A 136 10.42 6.46 17.02
CA ALA A 136 10.70 5.12 17.50
C ALA A 136 12.18 4.73 17.26
N SER A 137 12.72 5.01 16.08
CA SER A 137 14.13 4.73 15.75
C SER A 137 15.10 5.52 16.62
N LYS A 138 14.83 6.81 16.90
CA LYS A 138 15.65 7.63 17.83
C LYS A 138 15.60 7.12 19.26
N LYS A 139 14.48 6.55 19.71
CA LYS A 139 14.32 6.00 21.07
C LYS A 139 15.06 4.68 21.24
N SER A 140 15.09 3.83 20.21
CA SER A 140 15.86 2.57 20.24
C SER A 140 17.36 2.81 20.21
N ALA A 141 17.85 3.80 19.47
CA ALA A 141 19.27 4.17 19.41
C ALA A 141 19.81 4.79 20.72
N LYS A 142 18.93 5.34 21.58
CA LYS A 142 19.31 5.92 22.87
C LYS A 142 19.32 4.96 24.06
N LYS A 143 18.97 3.67 23.89
CA LYS A 143 18.95 2.70 24.98
C LYS A 143 20.36 2.10 25.16
N PRO A 144 21.12 2.47 26.24
CA PRO A 144 22.46 1.95 26.42
C PRO A 144 22.40 0.43 26.70
N THR A 145 23.23 -0.32 26.02
CA THR A 145 23.55 -1.71 26.36
C THR A 145 24.09 -1.76 27.78
N LYS A 146 23.30 -2.27 28.73
CA LYS A 146 23.83 -2.64 30.04
C LYS A 146 24.91 -3.70 29.83
N LYS A 147 26.19 -3.31 29.98
CA LYS A 147 27.29 -4.26 30.10
C LYS A 147 27.00 -5.11 31.31
N SER A 148 26.81 -6.40 31.09
CA SER A 148 26.89 -7.45 32.12
C SER A 148 28.36 -7.59 32.51
N THR A 149 28.70 -7.07 33.65
CA THR A 149 29.98 -7.36 34.33
C THR A 149 29.76 -8.61 35.17
N LYS A 150 30.44 -9.66 34.82
CA LYS A 150 30.77 -10.75 35.72
C LYS A 150 32.27 -10.74 35.97
#